data_cc05b3374ff50dae038e0188f45ff7d4
#
_entry.id   cc05b3374ff50dae038e0188f45ff7d4
#
_cell.length_a   1.000
_cell.length_b   1.000
_cell.length_c   1.000
_cell.angle_alpha   90.00
_cell.angle_beta   90.00
_cell.angle_gamma   90.00
#
_symmetry.space_group_name_H-M   'P 1'
#
loop_
_entity.id
_entity.type
_entity.pdbx_description
1 polymer ?
#
loop_
_entity_poly.entity_id
_entity_poly.type
_entity_poly.pdbx_seq_one_letter_code
_entity_poly.pdbx_strand_id
1 'polypeptide(L)'
;MAVPTAFPGRRRSGGPGGFQRGFTLAEVAIVLVVIGLLLGLLLLGDGIIVQSRIKFVANQFEGLKVAVLNYQDRYGALPGDDPRAASRWVGRSKDGTGDGQISGLYQAPPPPGDPMTTLTVDAAAGESLNFWWHLRLAELIIAPPTPITPVAQPLNHYSGVIGVQWAPLGFPRLAVCAANLPGEIAIGVENALDDGDPRRGLIRAAKQSADNQPIAAADATITAFTTADSDAYILCRRLD
;
A
#
# COMPACT_ATOMS: atom_id res chain seq x y z
N MET A 1 -36.90 6.34 93.36
CA MET A 1 -37.66 7.18 92.50
C MET A 1 -36.93 7.26 91.15
N ALA A 2 -37.40 6.57 90.12
CA ALA A 2 -36.77 6.55 88.81
C ALA A 2 -37.79 7.10 87.81
N VAL A 3 -37.39 8.11 87.05
CA VAL A 3 -38.21 8.73 86.01
C VAL A 3 -37.86 8.11 84.66
N PRO A 4 -38.82 7.60 83.88
CA PRO A 4 -38.52 7.08 82.54
C PRO A 4 -38.46 8.22 81.50
N THR A 5 -37.37 8.33 80.79
CA THR A 5 -37.19 9.22 79.63
C THR A 5 -37.73 8.59 78.37
N ALA A 6 -38.79 9.23 77.79
CA ALA A 6 -39.37 8.83 76.50
C ALA A 6 -38.46 9.24 75.34
N PHE A 7 -38.17 8.31 74.40
CA PHE A 7 -37.49 8.61 73.14
C PHE A 7 -38.51 9.08 72.09
N PRO A 8 -38.25 10.16 71.33
CA PRO A 8 -39.12 10.60 70.22
C PRO A 8 -38.88 9.70 69.02
N GLY A 9 -40.02 9.23 68.45
CA GLY A 9 -40.05 8.39 67.26
C GLY A 9 -39.54 9.13 66.03
N ARG A 10 -38.58 8.54 65.31
CA ARG A 10 -38.03 9.00 64.07
C ARG A 10 -39.05 8.82 62.92
N ARG A 11 -39.61 9.94 62.44
CA ARG A 11 -40.45 9.91 61.22
C ARG A 11 -39.59 9.52 60.03
N ARG A 12 -39.89 8.40 59.34
CA ARG A 12 -39.35 8.07 58.06
C ARG A 12 -39.97 8.99 57.01
N SER A 13 -39.18 9.88 56.46
CA SER A 13 -39.51 10.66 55.25
C SER A 13 -39.55 9.69 54.10
N GLY A 14 -40.72 9.42 53.54
CA GLY A 14 -40.89 8.71 52.27
C GLY A 14 -40.32 9.62 51.18
N GLY A 15 -39.20 9.20 50.58
CA GLY A 15 -38.66 9.86 49.39
C GLY A 15 -39.67 9.75 48.23
N PRO A 16 -39.66 10.69 47.28
CA PRO A 16 -40.53 10.65 46.14
C PRO A 16 -40.25 9.37 45.32
N GLY A 17 -41.24 8.54 45.16
CA GLY A 17 -41.20 7.34 44.33
C GLY A 17 -40.83 7.76 42.92
N GLY A 18 -39.61 7.49 42.48
CA GLY A 18 -39.16 7.70 41.11
C GLY A 18 -40.04 6.84 40.19
N PHE A 19 -40.80 7.50 39.33
CA PHE A 19 -41.55 6.80 38.28
C PHE A 19 -40.52 6.08 37.39
N GLN A 20 -40.39 4.76 37.56
CA GLN A 20 -39.69 3.92 36.61
C GLN A 20 -40.51 3.89 35.32
N ARG A 21 -40.08 4.69 34.35
CA ARG A 21 -40.65 4.62 32.98
C ARG A 21 -40.13 3.33 32.35
N GLY A 22 -41.00 2.37 32.18
CA GLY A 22 -40.73 1.18 31.38
C GLY A 22 -40.68 1.55 29.89
N PHE A 23 -39.85 0.84 29.13
CA PHE A 23 -39.79 1.00 27.68
C PHE A 23 -41.12 0.59 27.05
N THR A 24 -41.52 1.32 26.03
CA THR A 24 -42.70 0.94 25.23
C THR A 24 -42.32 -0.17 24.25
N LEU A 25 -43.26 -1.00 23.87
CA LEU A 25 -43.07 -2.08 22.89
C LEU A 25 -42.59 -1.50 21.55
N ALA A 26 -43.04 -0.30 21.19
CA ALA A 26 -42.62 0.41 19.97
C ALA A 26 -41.16 0.83 20.02
N GLU A 27 -40.65 1.34 21.16
CA GLU A 27 -39.25 1.71 21.33
C GLU A 27 -38.33 0.50 21.17
N VAL A 28 -38.67 -0.64 21.76
CA VAL A 28 -37.87 -1.86 21.62
C VAL A 28 -37.92 -2.38 20.18
N ALA A 29 -39.08 -2.31 19.50
CA ALA A 29 -39.17 -2.72 18.10
C ALA A 29 -38.29 -1.88 17.17
N ILE A 30 -38.30 -0.54 17.34
CA ILE A 30 -37.43 0.37 16.53
C ILE A 30 -35.97 0.07 16.77
N VAL A 31 -35.54 -0.12 18.02
CA VAL A 31 -34.15 -0.44 18.35
C VAL A 31 -33.72 -1.76 17.70
N LEU A 32 -34.56 -2.79 17.74
CA LEU A 32 -34.24 -4.08 17.11
C LEU A 32 -34.10 -3.96 15.58
N VAL A 33 -34.96 -3.18 14.93
CA VAL A 33 -34.86 -2.91 13.48
C VAL A 33 -33.57 -2.18 13.15
N VAL A 34 -33.21 -1.13 13.90
CA VAL A 34 -32.00 -0.37 13.68
C VAL A 34 -30.75 -1.24 13.88
N ILE A 35 -30.70 -2.03 14.95
CA ILE A 35 -29.60 -2.97 15.20
C ILE A 35 -29.51 -4.01 14.07
N GLY A 36 -30.62 -4.56 13.63
CA GLY A 36 -30.66 -5.52 12.52
C GLY A 36 -30.11 -4.93 11.22
N LEU A 37 -30.47 -3.69 10.89
CA LEU A 37 -29.93 -2.98 9.73
C LEU A 37 -28.43 -2.71 9.87
N LEU A 38 -27.96 -2.25 11.03
CA LEU A 38 -26.55 -2.00 11.27
C LEU A 38 -25.70 -3.28 11.16
N LEU A 39 -26.16 -4.37 11.76
CA LEU A 39 -25.47 -5.67 11.65
C LEU A 39 -25.46 -6.19 10.20
N GLY A 40 -26.55 -6.00 9.45
CA GLY A 40 -26.60 -6.35 8.03
C GLY A 40 -25.58 -5.59 7.19
N LEU A 41 -25.40 -4.29 7.43
CA LEU A 41 -24.40 -3.46 6.74
C LEU A 41 -22.97 -3.87 7.08
N LEU A 42 -22.67 -4.24 8.32
CA LEU A 42 -21.34 -4.69 8.73
C LEU A 42 -20.92 -5.98 8.01
N LEU A 43 -21.83 -6.94 7.86
CA LEU A 43 -21.55 -8.22 7.18
C LEU A 43 -21.28 -8.06 5.67
N LEU A 44 -21.80 -7.01 5.03
CA LEU A 44 -21.58 -6.73 3.60
C LEU A 44 -20.34 -5.87 3.35
N GLY A 45 -19.78 -5.23 4.38
CA GLY A 45 -18.70 -4.24 4.25
C GLY A 45 -17.36 -4.81 3.83
N ASP A 46 -16.96 -5.97 4.31
CA ASP A 46 -15.63 -6.53 4.14
C ASP A 46 -15.28 -6.80 2.66
N GLY A 47 -16.20 -7.36 1.89
CA GLY A 47 -15.99 -7.63 0.48
C GLY A 47 -15.77 -6.36 -0.35
N ILE A 48 -16.42 -5.24 0.00
CA ILE A 48 -16.26 -3.96 -0.69
C ILE A 48 -14.88 -3.37 -0.43
N ILE A 49 -14.38 -3.49 0.80
CA ILE A 49 -13.04 -3.01 1.18
C ILE A 49 -11.95 -3.79 0.42
N VAL A 50 -12.04 -5.10 0.36
CA VAL A 50 -11.11 -5.96 -0.38
C VAL A 50 -11.07 -5.59 -1.85
N GLN A 51 -12.24 -5.46 -2.49
CA GLN A 51 -12.34 -5.05 -3.90
C GLN A 51 -11.77 -3.65 -4.16
N SER A 52 -11.95 -2.74 -3.23
CA SER A 52 -11.36 -1.40 -3.31
C SER A 52 -9.83 -1.44 -3.27
N ARG A 53 -9.26 -2.27 -2.40
CA ARG A 53 -7.80 -2.45 -2.27
C ARG A 53 -7.20 -3.12 -3.50
N ILE A 54 -7.86 -4.14 -4.07
CA ILE A 54 -7.46 -4.78 -5.32
C ILE A 54 -7.41 -3.75 -6.44
N LYS A 55 -8.48 -2.98 -6.64
CA LYS A 55 -8.53 -1.92 -7.65
C LYS A 55 -7.47 -0.85 -7.44
N PHE A 56 -7.17 -0.51 -6.20
CA PHE A 56 -6.13 0.48 -5.89
C PHE A 56 -4.75 0.01 -6.37
N VAL A 57 -4.35 -1.21 -6.05
CA VAL A 57 -3.05 -1.77 -6.50
C VAL A 57 -3.03 -1.93 -8.02
N ALA A 58 -4.11 -2.43 -8.62
CA ALA A 58 -4.22 -2.56 -10.07
C ALA A 58 -4.07 -1.20 -10.77
N ASN A 59 -4.75 -0.16 -10.27
CA ASN A 59 -4.65 1.19 -10.82
C ASN A 59 -3.26 1.81 -10.63
N GLN A 60 -2.54 1.48 -9.54
CA GLN A 60 -1.15 1.91 -9.36
C GLN A 60 -0.24 1.32 -10.44
N PHE A 61 -0.40 0.04 -10.76
CA PHE A 61 0.36 -0.61 -11.81
C PHE A 61 0.06 -0.01 -13.20
N GLU A 62 -1.22 0.20 -13.52
CA GLU A 62 -1.60 0.83 -14.80
C GLU A 62 -1.12 2.28 -14.88
N GLY A 63 -1.31 3.05 -13.82
CA GLY A 63 -0.87 4.45 -13.78
C GLY A 63 0.65 4.58 -13.97
N LEU A 64 1.42 3.68 -13.37
CA LEU A 64 2.87 3.68 -13.51
C LEU A 64 3.30 3.28 -14.93
N LYS A 65 2.64 2.30 -15.54
CA LYS A 65 2.87 1.95 -16.94
C LYS A 65 2.66 3.16 -17.86
N VAL A 66 1.56 3.87 -17.68
CA VAL A 66 1.25 5.09 -18.46
C VAL A 66 2.31 6.17 -18.22
N ALA A 67 2.76 6.36 -16.97
CA ALA A 67 3.80 7.33 -16.66
C ALA A 67 5.14 7.00 -17.36
N VAL A 68 5.53 5.73 -17.36
CA VAL A 68 6.75 5.26 -18.05
C VAL A 68 6.66 5.49 -19.55
N LEU A 69 5.54 5.12 -20.18
CA LEU A 69 5.33 5.34 -21.62
C LEU A 69 5.36 6.82 -21.98
N ASN A 70 4.73 7.68 -21.19
CA ASN A 70 4.77 9.13 -21.40
C ASN A 70 6.18 9.70 -21.23
N TYR A 71 6.97 9.17 -20.31
CA TYR A 71 8.36 9.55 -20.13
C TYR A 71 9.20 9.16 -21.36
N GLN A 72 9.05 7.92 -21.83
CA GLN A 72 9.74 7.42 -23.01
C GLN A 72 9.36 8.21 -24.28
N ASP A 73 8.08 8.51 -24.45
CA ASP A 73 7.61 9.32 -25.60
C ASP A 73 8.20 10.75 -25.58
N ARG A 74 8.26 11.36 -24.39
CA ARG A 74 8.77 12.73 -24.24
C ARG A 74 10.30 12.84 -24.31
N TYR A 75 11.03 11.88 -23.79
CA TYR A 75 12.46 12.00 -23.58
C TYR A 75 13.30 10.96 -24.35
N GLY A 76 12.65 9.94 -24.93
CA GLY A 76 13.32 8.86 -25.68
C GLY A 76 14.17 7.95 -24.82
N ALA A 77 13.93 7.88 -23.51
CA ALA A 77 14.69 7.09 -22.54
C ALA A 77 13.79 6.53 -21.45
N LEU A 78 14.26 5.51 -20.74
CA LEU A 78 13.58 5.03 -19.53
C LEU A 78 13.80 6.01 -18.36
N PRO A 79 12.78 6.28 -17.52
CA PRO A 79 13.03 7.00 -16.28
C PRO A 79 14.00 6.19 -15.43
N GLY A 80 14.97 6.85 -14.81
CA GLY A 80 16.07 6.20 -14.08
C GLY A 80 17.31 5.97 -14.92
N ASP A 81 17.15 5.45 -16.13
CA ASP A 81 18.23 5.16 -17.08
C ASP A 81 18.48 6.28 -18.11
N ASP A 82 17.89 7.45 -17.92
CA ASP A 82 18.01 8.57 -18.84
C ASP A 82 19.40 9.24 -18.77
N PRO A 83 20.26 9.13 -19.83
CA PRO A 83 21.61 9.67 -19.82
C PRO A 83 21.68 11.20 -19.99
N ARG A 84 20.55 11.89 -20.07
CA ARG A 84 20.46 13.34 -20.23
C ARG A 84 19.61 14.02 -19.16
N ALA A 85 19.25 13.29 -18.09
CA ALA A 85 18.42 13.79 -17.03
C ALA A 85 19.07 14.97 -16.29
N ALA A 86 20.36 14.88 -15.95
CA ALA A 86 21.09 15.96 -15.28
C ALA A 86 21.20 17.22 -16.13
N SER A 87 21.29 17.10 -17.44
CA SER A 87 21.34 18.26 -18.34
C SER A 87 19.98 18.95 -18.47
N ARG A 88 18.86 18.21 -18.38
CA ARG A 88 17.51 18.76 -18.36
C ARG A 88 17.14 19.43 -17.04
N TRP A 89 17.51 18.80 -15.94
CA TRP A 89 17.18 19.26 -14.59
C TRP A 89 18.46 19.57 -13.81
N VAL A 90 19.19 20.57 -14.28
CA VAL A 90 20.48 20.99 -13.75
C VAL A 90 20.44 21.16 -12.23
N GLY A 91 21.36 20.48 -11.52
CA GLY A 91 21.43 20.50 -10.07
C GLY A 91 20.30 19.78 -9.34
N ARG A 92 19.38 19.14 -10.07
CA ARG A 92 18.20 18.46 -9.50
C ARG A 92 18.07 17.00 -9.88
N SER A 93 18.90 16.49 -10.77
CA SER A 93 18.87 15.10 -11.21
C SER A 93 20.26 14.57 -11.50
N LYS A 94 20.36 13.26 -11.62
CA LYS A 94 21.52 12.53 -12.12
C LYS A 94 21.17 11.79 -13.39
N ASP A 95 22.19 11.56 -14.21
CA ASP A 95 22.07 10.74 -15.40
C ASP A 95 22.02 9.25 -15.02
N GLY A 96 21.26 8.48 -15.79
CA GLY A 96 21.37 7.03 -15.84
C GLY A 96 22.45 6.60 -16.83
N THR A 97 22.63 5.30 -16.98
CA THR A 97 23.65 4.70 -17.87
C THR A 97 23.26 4.80 -19.35
N GLY A 98 21.97 4.81 -19.66
CA GLY A 98 21.42 4.83 -21.03
C GLY A 98 21.55 3.48 -21.74
N ASP A 99 21.69 2.39 -21.01
CA ASP A 99 21.82 1.04 -21.57
C ASP A 99 20.48 0.33 -21.84
N GLY A 100 19.38 0.99 -21.52
CA GLY A 100 18.02 0.49 -21.70
C GLY A 100 17.56 -0.45 -20.59
N GLN A 101 18.30 -0.54 -19.50
CA GLN A 101 17.96 -1.34 -18.33
C GLN A 101 17.87 -0.45 -17.09
N ILE A 102 17.33 -0.96 -16.01
CA ILE A 102 17.28 -0.29 -14.72
C ILE A 102 18.10 -1.11 -13.73
N SER A 103 19.22 -0.58 -13.32
CA SER A 103 20.06 -1.17 -12.28
C SER A 103 19.41 -1.00 -10.89
N GLY A 104 19.69 -1.94 -9.98
CA GLY A 104 19.17 -1.94 -8.63
C GLY A 104 17.92 -2.81 -8.44
N LEU A 105 17.59 -3.02 -7.17
CA LEU A 105 16.44 -3.82 -6.76
C LEU A 105 15.16 -2.95 -6.65
N TYR A 106 13.99 -3.56 -6.76
CA TYR A 106 12.72 -2.86 -6.57
C TYR A 106 12.63 -2.21 -5.18
N GLN A 107 13.19 -2.85 -4.19
CA GLN A 107 13.32 -2.34 -2.83
C GLN A 107 14.77 -1.88 -2.65
N ALA A 108 15.04 -0.64 -2.99
CA ALA A 108 16.32 -0.03 -2.74
C ALA A 108 16.18 0.90 -1.51
N PRO A 109 16.87 0.63 -0.39
CA PRO A 109 16.87 1.57 0.72
C PRO A 109 17.56 2.86 0.28
N PRO A 110 17.06 4.04 0.68
CA PRO A 110 17.78 5.27 0.48
C PRO A 110 19.17 5.16 1.16
N PRO A 111 20.24 5.70 0.55
CA PRO A 111 21.56 5.64 1.15
C PRO A 111 21.55 6.26 2.55
N PRO A 112 22.19 5.62 3.53
CA PRO A 112 22.19 6.11 4.91
C PRO A 112 22.92 7.46 4.99
N GLY A 113 22.26 8.47 5.55
CA GLY A 113 22.86 9.74 5.87
C GLY A 113 22.70 10.86 4.85
N ASP A 114 21.88 10.70 3.82
CA ASP A 114 21.62 11.77 2.85
C ASP A 114 20.28 12.47 3.05
N PRO A 115 20.24 13.60 3.77
CA PRO A 115 19.11 14.51 3.67
C PRO A 115 19.27 15.23 2.32
N MET A 116 18.56 14.80 1.28
CA MET A 116 18.19 15.54 0.05
C MET A 116 19.22 16.49 -0.62
N THR A 117 20.39 16.71 -0.04
CA THR A 117 21.40 17.68 -0.51
C THR A 117 22.56 17.07 -1.28
N THR A 118 22.78 15.79 -1.17
CA THR A 118 23.78 15.08 -1.97
C THR A 118 23.11 14.00 -2.80
N LEU A 119 22.71 14.32 -4.00
CA LEU A 119 22.24 13.41 -5.06
C LEU A 119 23.40 12.48 -5.50
N THR A 120 24.06 11.84 -4.56
CA THR A 120 25.09 10.84 -4.85
C THR A 120 24.50 9.44 -4.77
N VAL A 121 23.46 9.19 -5.56
CA VAL A 121 23.08 7.81 -5.81
C VAL A 121 24.10 7.31 -6.83
N ASP A 122 24.96 6.41 -6.38
CA ASP A 122 25.91 5.73 -7.26
C ASP A 122 25.13 5.08 -8.41
N ALA A 123 25.53 5.32 -9.65
CA ALA A 123 24.79 4.86 -10.83
C ALA A 123 24.53 3.33 -10.79
N ALA A 124 25.43 2.57 -10.18
CA ALA A 124 25.31 1.12 -10.05
C ALA A 124 24.24 0.66 -9.04
N ALA A 125 23.84 1.50 -8.08
CA ALA A 125 22.86 1.13 -7.04
C ALA A 125 21.53 1.90 -7.15
N GLY A 126 21.42 2.85 -8.07
CA GLY A 126 20.49 3.96 -7.95
C GLY A 126 19.49 4.18 -9.06
N GLU A 127 19.52 3.49 -10.19
CA GLU A 127 18.58 3.78 -11.29
C GLU A 127 17.14 3.45 -10.90
N SER A 128 16.93 2.39 -10.13
CA SER A 128 15.60 2.05 -9.57
C SER A 128 15.07 3.14 -8.63
N LEU A 129 15.94 3.89 -7.94
CA LEU A 129 15.56 5.06 -7.13
C LEU A 129 15.44 6.32 -7.99
N ASN A 130 16.39 6.54 -8.92
CA ASN A 130 16.33 7.66 -9.88
C ASN A 130 15.06 7.59 -10.75
N PHE A 131 14.54 6.41 -11.01
CA PHE A 131 13.28 6.20 -11.71
C PHE A 131 12.14 7.06 -11.13
N TRP A 132 11.98 7.04 -9.81
CA TRP A 132 10.95 7.81 -9.11
C TRP A 132 11.21 9.30 -9.19
N TRP A 133 12.47 9.67 -9.11
CA TRP A 133 12.86 11.07 -9.20
C TRP A 133 12.64 11.66 -10.59
N HIS A 134 13.03 10.94 -11.64
CA HIS A 134 12.82 11.36 -13.03
C HIS A 134 11.32 11.52 -13.33
N LEU A 135 10.46 10.60 -12.88
CA LEU A 135 9.02 10.73 -13.07
C LEU A 135 8.43 11.94 -12.34
N ARG A 136 8.93 12.27 -11.14
CA ARG A 136 8.51 13.47 -10.40
C ARG A 136 8.97 14.77 -11.06
N LEU A 137 10.21 14.82 -11.52
CA LEU A 137 10.73 15.98 -12.25
C LEU A 137 10.01 16.21 -13.58
N ALA A 138 9.56 15.13 -14.21
CA ALA A 138 8.76 15.17 -15.42
C ALA A 138 7.26 15.48 -15.15
N GLU A 139 6.86 15.61 -13.88
CA GLU A 139 5.46 15.83 -13.44
C GLU A 139 4.49 14.71 -13.88
N LEU A 140 5.00 13.51 -14.05
CA LEU A 140 4.21 12.35 -14.47
C LEU A 140 3.63 11.56 -13.29
N ILE A 141 4.18 11.76 -12.10
CA ILE A 141 3.62 11.25 -10.84
C ILE A 141 3.61 12.35 -9.79
N ILE A 142 2.64 12.27 -8.89
CA ILE A 142 2.50 13.25 -7.80
C ILE A 142 3.64 13.03 -6.80
N ALA A 143 4.33 14.10 -6.45
CA ALA A 143 5.28 14.09 -5.34
C ALA A 143 4.49 13.94 -4.03
N PRO A 144 4.89 13.03 -3.11
CA PRO A 144 4.26 12.96 -1.81
C PRO A 144 4.46 14.29 -1.03
N PRO A 145 3.57 14.65 -0.11
CA PRO A 145 3.73 15.86 0.70
C PRO A 145 4.95 15.76 1.62
N THR A 146 5.70 16.82 1.72
CA THR A 146 6.98 17.04 2.43
C THR A 146 7.19 16.38 3.80
N PRO A 147 8.45 16.13 4.23
CA PRO A 147 9.74 16.29 3.58
C PRO A 147 10.17 15.00 2.87
N ILE A 148 10.41 15.09 1.57
CA ILE A 148 10.62 13.91 0.76
C ILE A 148 12.07 13.86 0.29
N THR A 149 12.66 12.70 0.49
CA THR A 149 13.81 12.35 -0.33
C THR A 149 13.30 12.22 -1.77
N PRO A 150 13.96 12.87 -2.74
CA PRO A 150 13.57 12.85 -4.15
C PRO A 150 13.31 11.45 -4.71
N VAL A 151 14.00 10.49 -4.17
CA VAL A 151 14.02 9.08 -4.55
C VAL A 151 13.03 8.22 -3.74
N ALA A 152 12.22 8.80 -2.83
CA ALA A 152 11.31 8.02 -2.00
C ALA A 152 10.35 7.18 -2.85
N GLN A 153 10.34 5.90 -2.58
CA GLN A 153 9.45 4.96 -3.22
C GLN A 153 8.04 5.08 -2.63
N PRO A 154 6.98 4.98 -3.43
CA PRO A 154 5.63 4.93 -2.90
C PRO A 154 5.40 3.64 -2.11
N LEU A 155 4.48 3.71 -1.16
CA LEU A 155 4.02 2.56 -0.41
C LEU A 155 2.59 2.21 -0.82
N ASN A 156 2.28 0.93 -0.79
CA ASN A 156 0.91 0.46 -0.91
C ASN A 156 0.19 0.52 0.46
N HIS A 157 -1.07 0.12 0.48
CA HIS A 157 -1.91 0.15 1.69
C HIS A 157 -1.41 -0.77 2.83
N TYR A 158 -0.54 -1.72 2.52
CA TYR A 158 0.05 -2.69 3.46
C TYR A 158 1.48 -2.34 3.86
N SER A 159 1.86 -1.06 3.72
CA SER A 159 3.24 -0.58 3.96
C SER A 159 4.30 -1.29 3.11
N GLY A 160 3.86 -1.96 2.06
CA GLY A 160 4.75 -2.59 1.08
C GLY A 160 5.30 -1.56 0.11
N VAL A 161 6.60 -1.63 -0.14
CA VAL A 161 7.27 -0.78 -1.13
C VAL A 161 6.74 -1.09 -2.53
N ILE A 162 6.48 -0.03 -3.31
CA ILE A 162 6.27 -0.13 -4.75
C ILE A 162 7.56 0.34 -5.41
N GLY A 163 8.17 -0.53 -6.18
CA GLY A 163 9.45 -0.26 -6.82
C GLY A 163 9.53 -0.87 -8.21
N VAL A 164 10.60 -0.55 -8.91
CA VAL A 164 10.90 -1.10 -10.23
C VAL A 164 12.21 -1.86 -10.20
N GLN A 165 12.26 -2.92 -11.00
CA GLN A 165 13.45 -3.74 -11.14
C GLN A 165 13.52 -4.31 -12.55
N TRP A 166 14.74 -4.43 -13.07
CA TRP A 166 14.97 -5.13 -14.31
C TRP A 166 14.94 -6.64 -14.09
N ALA A 167 14.19 -7.34 -14.92
CA ALA A 167 14.11 -8.81 -14.93
C ALA A 167 13.78 -9.50 -13.59
N PRO A 168 12.88 -8.98 -12.73
CA PRO A 168 12.50 -9.68 -11.51
C PRO A 168 11.68 -10.93 -11.84
N LEU A 169 11.72 -11.93 -10.97
CA LEU A 169 10.87 -13.14 -11.11
C LEU A 169 10.95 -13.81 -12.48
N GLY A 170 12.11 -13.75 -13.12
CA GLY A 170 12.33 -14.34 -14.45
C GLY A 170 11.64 -13.60 -15.60
N PHE A 171 11.17 -12.37 -15.41
CA PHE A 171 10.78 -11.50 -16.52
C PHE A 171 12.00 -11.17 -17.38
N PRO A 172 11.83 -10.97 -18.70
CA PRO A 172 12.93 -10.56 -19.56
C PRO A 172 13.14 -9.02 -19.63
N ARG A 173 12.31 -8.25 -18.91
CA ARG A 173 12.23 -6.78 -19.01
C ARG A 173 11.93 -6.12 -17.68
N LEU A 174 11.82 -4.79 -17.72
CA LEU A 174 11.42 -3.96 -16.58
C LEU A 174 10.04 -4.35 -16.06
N ALA A 175 9.95 -4.51 -14.76
CA ALA A 175 8.68 -4.71 -14.06
C ALA A 175 8.56 -3.78 -12.85
N VAL A 176 7.32 -3.41 -12.54
CA VAL A 176 6.95 -2.81 -11.27
C VAL A 176 6.56 -3.89 -10.28
N CYS A 177 7.07 -3.81 -9.07
CA CYS A 177 6.78 -4.77 -8.00
C CYS A 177 6.13 -4.05 -6.81
N ALA A 178 5.17 -4.71 -6.18
CA ALA A 178 4.52 -4.28 -4.94
C ALA A 178 4.67 -5.37 -3.89
N ALA A 179 5.25 -5.01 -2.75
CA ALA A 179 5.52 -5.92 -1.64
C ALA A 179 4.37 -5.97 -0.62
N ASN A 180 4.46 -6.88 0.34
CA ASN A 180 3.58 -7.03 1.49
C ASN A 180 2.09 -7.19 1.15
N LEU A 181 1.78 -7.74 -0.02
CA LEU A 181 0.39 -7.96 -0.42
C LEU A 181 -0.15 -9.25 0.23
N PRO A 182 -1.24 -9.17 1.00
CA PRO A 182 -1.94 -10.38 1.46
C PRO A 182 -2.34 -11.26 0.29
N GLY A 183 -2.38 -12.59 0.49
CA GLY A 183 -2.68 -13.54 -0.56
C GLY A 183 -3.98 -13.26 -1.32
N GLU A 184 -5.05 -12.89 -0.60
CA GLU A 184 -6.34 -12.50 -1.19
C GLU A 184 -6.22 -11.32 -2.16
N ILE A 185 -5.44 -10.29 -1.76
CA ILE A 185 -5.22 -9.10 -2.60
C ILE A 185 -4.34 -9.45 -3.81
N ALA A 186 -3.28 -10.22 -3.60
CA ALA A 186 -2.38 -10.64 -4.68
C ALA A 186 -3.13 -11.45 -5.74
N ILE A 187 -3.95 -12.42 -5.33
CA ILE A 187 -4.84 -13.20 -6.21
C ILE A 187 -5.82 -12.27 -6.94
N GLY A 188 -6.45 -11.35 -6.21
CA GLY A 188 -7.43 -10.45 -6.79
C GLY A 188 -6.84 -9.49 -7.82
N VAL A 189 -5.63 -8.99 -7.60
CA VAL A 189 -4.92 -8.12 -8.57
C VAL A 189 -4.51 -8.92 -9.80
N GLU A 190 -4.02 -10.12 -9.60
CA GLU A 190 -3.63 -11.01 -10.68
C GLU A 190 -4.83 -11.35 -11.58
N ASN A 191 -5.93 -11.81 -11.00
CA ASN A 191 -7.18 -12.09 -11.73
C ASN A 191 -7.78 -10.85 -12.44
N ALA A 192 -7.52 -9.65 -11.94
CA ALA A 192 -8.01 -8.42 -12.54
C ALA A 192 -7.18 -7.93 -13.74
N LEU A 193 -5.89 -8.28 -13.78
CA LEU A 193 -4.93 -7.77 -14.75
C LEU A 193 -4.30 -8.84 -15.64
N ASP A 194 -4.42 -10.13 -15.30
CA ASP A 194 -3.81 -11.25 -16.00
C ASP A 194 -4.71 -12.53 -15.94
N ASP A 195 -4.11 -13.71 -16.03
CA ASP A 195 -4.78 -15.00 -16.24
C ASP A 195 -5.07 -15.83 -14.96
N GLY A 196 -4.66 -15.36 -13.79
CA GLY A 196 -4.85 -16.04 -12.50
C GLY A 196 -3.69 -17.00 -12.13
N ASP A 197 -2.66 -17.15 -12.95
CA ASP A 197 -1.50 -17.98 -12.66
C ASP A 197 -0.23 -17.15 -12.40
N PRO A 198 0.20 -16.99 -11.15
CA PRO A 198 1.33 -16.13 -10.79
C PRO A 198 2.69 -16.59 -11.35
N ARG A 199 2.73 -17.71 -12.08
CA ARG A 199 3.97 -18.28 -12.65
C ARG A 199 4.20 -17.86 -14.09
N ARG A 200 3.23 -17.24 -14.74
CA ARG A 200 3.27 -16.87 -16.17
C ARG A 200 2.50 -15.58 -16.42
N GLY A 201 2.48 -15.13 -17.66
CA GLY A 201 1.72 -13.94 -18.06
C GLY A 201 2.45 -12.63 -17.84
N LEU A 202 1.66 -11.59 -17.61
CA LEU A 202 2.12 -10.21 -17.36
C LEU A 202 2.44 -9.96 -15.89
N ILE A 203 1.89 -10.78 -15.00
CA ILE A 203 2.09 -10.71 -13.56
C ILE A 203 2.76 -11.98 -13.07
N ARG A 204 3.68 -11.83 -12.14
CA ARG A 204 4.31 -12.93 -11.41
C ARG A 204 4.40 -12.60 -9.94
N ALA A 205 4.28 -13.63 -9.11
CA ALA A 205 4.34 -13.45 -7.67
C ALA A 205 5.32 -14.41 -6.99
N ALA A 206 5.91 -13.93 -5.92
CA ALA A 206 6.71 -14.73 -5.00
C ALA A 206 6.20 -14.53 -3.57
N LYS A 207 6.16 -15.62 -2.80
CA LYS A 207 5.83 -15.55 -1.37
C LYS A 207 6.96 -14.86 -0.62
N GLN A 208 6.62 -13.96 0.30
CA GLN A 208 7.58 -13.30 1.17
C GLN A 208 7.78 -14.08 2.48
N SER A 209 9.01 -14.07 2.98
CA SER A 209 9.37 -14.53 4.31
C SER A 209 9.61 -13.38 5.30
N ALA A 210 9.75 -12.16 4.79
CA ALA A 210 9.94 -10.94 5.56
C ALA A 210 9.35 -9.74 4.82
N ASP A 211 9.00 -8.69 5.56
CA ASP A 211 8.47 -7.45 5.00
C ASP A 211 9.47 -6.79 4.04
N ASN A 212 8.95 -6.35 2.89
CA ASN A 212 9.74 -5.69 1.85
C ASN A 212 11.00 -6.48 1.43
N GLN A 213 10.89 -7.80 1.39
CA GLN A 213 12.01 -8.68 1.05
C GLN A 213 12.56 -8.35 -0.35
N PRO A 214 13.89 -8.18 -0.51
CA PRO A 214 14.51 -8.05 -1.83
C PRO A 214 14.27 -9.28 -2.70
N ILE A 215 14.09 -9.07 -4.00
CA ILE A 215 14.00 -10.15 -4.99
C ILE A 215 15.34 -10.19 -5.73
N ALA A 216 16.13 -11.23 -5.54
CA ALA A 216 17.27 -11.48 -6.44
C ALA A 216 16.74 -11.94 -7.81
N ALA A 217 17.31 -11.42 -8.89
CA ALA A 217 16.85 -11.72 -10.25
C ALA A 217 16.87 -13.24 -10.58
N ALA A 218 17.75 -13.99 -9.92
CA ALA A 218 17.94 -15.43 -10.15
C ALA A 218 17.18 -16.36 -9.20
N ASP A 219 16.73 -15.89 -8.03
CA ASP A 219 16.27 -16.74 -6.92
C ASP A 219 14.76 -16.73 -6.67
N ALA A 220 14.00 -16.10 -7.54
CA ALA A 220 12.57 -16.00 -7.33
C ALA A 220 11.88 -17.32 -7.60
N THR A 221 11.75 -18.14 -6.58
CA THR A 221 10.81 -19.24 -6.60
C THR A 221 9.41 -18.68 -6.72
N ILE A 222 8.90 -18.66 -7.95
CA ILE A 222 7.52 -18.31 -8.22
C ILE A 222 6.66 -19.36 -7.54
N THR A 223 5.83 -18.93 -6.59
CA THR A 223 4.98 -19.84 -5.83
C THR A 223 3.52 -19.67 -6.21
N ALA A 224 2.79 -20.78 -6.25
CA ALA A 224 1.33 -20.70 -6.34
C ALA A 224 0.78 -19.89 -5.15
N PHE A 225 -0.27 -19.15 -5.39
CA PHE A 225 -0.95 -18.42 -4.31
C PHE A 225 -1.55 -19.37 -3.29
N THR A 226 -1.49 -18.96 -2.03
CA THR A 226 -2.27 -19.54 -0.93
C THR A 226 -3.10 -18.45 -0.28
N THR A 227 -4.27 -18.82 0.21
CA THR A 227 -5.19 -17.89 0.89
C THR A 227 -4.98 -17.88 2.40
N ALA A 228 -3.87 -18.45 2.90
CA ALA A 228 -3.57 -18.38 4.32
C ALA A 228 -3.37 -16.92 4.75
N ASP A 229 -4.07 -16.49 5.79
CA ASP A 229 -4.10 -15.11 6.29
C ASP A 229 -2.72 -14.54 6.64
N SER A 230 -1.76 -15.42 6.92
CA SER A 230 -0.38 -15.04 7.28
C SER A 230 0.55 -14.86 6.09
N ASP A 231 0.11 -15.19 4.87
CA ASP A 231 0.97 -15.19 3.70
C ASP A 231 0.97 -13.83 3.01
N ALA A 232 2.16 -13.24 2.91
CA ALA A 232 2.41 -12.04 2.13
C ALA A 232 3.15 -12.37 0.82
N TYR A 233 2.87 -11.59 -0.20
CA TYR A 233 3.43 -11.76 -1.54
C TYR A 233 4.06 -10.49 -2.07
N ILE A 234 5.11 -10.67 -2.87
CA ILE A 234 5.59 -9.66 -3.81
C ILE A 234 4.94 -9.98 -5.14
N LEU A 235 4.23 -9.01 -5.68
CA LEU A 235 3.61 -9.10 -6.99
C LEU A 235 4.35 -8.16 -7.95
N CYS A 236 4.86 -8.70 -9.05
CA CYS A 236 5.55 -7.92 -10.07
C CYS A 236 4.77 -7.96 -11.37
N ARG A 237 4.60 -6.81 -12.00
CA ARG A 237 3.95 -6.65 -13.30
C ARG A 237 4.92 -6.08 -14.32
N ARG A 238 5.01 -6.70 -15.48
CA ARG A 238 5.80 -6.22 -16.62
C ARG A 238 5.23 -4.91 -17.17
N LEU A 239 6.10 -3.97 -17.54
CA LEU A 239 5.73 -2.60 -17.96
C LEU A 239 5.70 -2.37 -19.48
N ASP A 240 5.76 -3.41 -20.29
CA ASP A 240 5.67 -3.37 -21.77
C ASP A 240 4.26 -3.63 -22.31
#